data_b03b523622444a47ba4a3b9163fa20f0
#
_entry.id   b03b523622444a47ba4a3b9163fa20f0
#
_cell.length_a   1.000
_cell.length_b   1.000
_cell.length_c   1.000
_cell.angle_alpha   90.00
_cell.angle_beta   90.00
_cell.angle_gamma   90.00
#
_symmetry.space_group_name_H-M   'P 1'
#
loop_
_entity.id
_entity.type
_entity.pdbx_description
1 polymer ?
#
loop_
_entity_poly.entity_id
_entity_poly.type
_entity_poly.pdbx_seq_one_letter_code
_entity_poly.pdbx_strand_id
1 'polypeptide(L)'
;MSLLKVMTLNIGNPSLQRVQKQIDWLETRDEDVFVLTETKLSQGCLYLEEYFGEVGSTLFDYGNEPKFHVFFPKSQTEDLGVMILSRFPILSTESCFEKSSPYYSRLINVCLDFYGNKVGVMGLYVPSRDSSAEKIKRKKQFVIDYLNYLKQLGGKKEIPYVICGDLN
;
A
#
# COMPACT_ATOMS: atom_id res chain seq x y z
N MET A 1 24.23 6.25 8.94
CA MET A 1 23.06 6.54 8.07
C MET A 1 22.09 5.38 8.22
N SER A 2 20.87 5.62 8.64
CA SER A 2 19.84 4.58 8.71
C SER A 2 19.33 4.31 7.28
N LEU A 3 19.17 3.05 6.92
CA LEU A 3 18.67 2.62 5.60
C LEU A 3 17.19 2.23 5.75
N LEU A 4 16.31 2.84 4.95
CA LEU A 4 14.90 2.43 4.86
C LEU A 4 14.79 1.18 3.98
N LYS A 5 14.31 0.08 4.55
CA LYS A 5 14.09 -1.19 3.86
C LYS A 5 12.62 -1.26 3.40
N VAL A 6 12.42 -1.35 2.10
CA VAL A 6 11.07 -1.42 1.51
C VAL A 6 10.93 -2.69 0.71
N MET A 7 9.84 -3.43 0.92
CA MET A 7 9.50 -4.64 0.17
C MET A 7 8.15 -4.48 -0.53
N THR A 8 8.02 -5.02 -1.72
CA THR A 8 6.72 -5.20 -2.40
C THR A 8 6.38 -6.68 -2.52
N LEU A 9 5.11 -7.02 -2.28
CA LEU A 9 4.61 -8.40 -2.33
C LEU A 9 3.20 -8.43 -2.93
N ASN A 10 3.03 -9.25 -3.95
CA ASN A 10 1.69 -9.58 -4.46
C ASN A 10 1.06 -10.65 -3.54
N ILE A 11 -0.01 -10.29 -2.83
CA ILE A 11 -0.69 -11.19 -1.89
C ILE A 11 -1.88 -11.93 -2.51
N GLY A 12 -2.31 -11.54 -3.72
CA GLY A 12 -3.35 -12.20 -4.50
C GLY A 12 -4.69 -12.30 -3.80
N ASN A 13 -5.16 -11.23 -3.15
CA ASN A 13 -6.44 -11.19 -2.44
C ASN A 13 -6.71 -12.48 -1.62
N PRO A 14 -6.02 -12.72 -0.51
CA PRO A 14 -6.02 -14.01 0.17
C PRO A 14 -7.35 -14.35 0.86
N SER A 15 -7.67 -15.64 0.91
CA SER A 15 -8.66 -16.17 1.86
C SER A 15 -8.14 -16.07 3.30
N LEU A 16 -9.01 -16.21 4.31
CA LEU A 16 -8.61 -16.22 5.73
C LEU A 16 -7.53 -17.26 6.03
N GLN A 17 -7.65 -18.47 5.47
CA GLN A 17 -6.65 -19.53 5.68
C GLN A 17 -5.29 -19.18 5.05
N ARG A 18 -5.30 -18.52 3.90
CA ARG A 18 -4.06 -18.13 3.19
C ARG A 18 -3.41 -16.93 3.83
N VAL A 19 -4.19 -15.95 4.30
CA VAL A 19 -3.66 -14.75 4.93
C VAL A 19 -2.92 -15.08 6.22
N GLN A 20 -3.35 -16.06 7.00
CA GLN A 20 -2.64 -16.47 8.21
C GLN A 20 -1.19 -16.87 7.90
N LYS A 21 -0.99 -17.71 6.87
CA LYS A 21 0.36 -18.09 6.42
C LYS A 21 1.18 -16.91 5.91
N GLN A 22 0.52 -15.94 5.29
CA GLN A 22 1.20 -14.71 4.84
C GLN A 22 1.61 -13.84 6.01
N ILE A 23 0.77 -13.73 7.05
CA ILE A 23 1.09 -13.04 8.30
C ILE A 23 2.29 -13.70 8.97
N ASP A 24 2.26 -15.02 9.17
CA ASP A 24 3.36 -15.77 9.79
C ASP A 24 4.69 -15.52 9.06
N TRP A 25 4.64 -15.44 7.72
CA TRP A 25 5.83 -15.13 6.94
C TRP A 25 6.24 -13.66 7.04
N LEU A 26 5.31 -12.71 6.97
CA LEU A 26 5.59 -11.28 7.11
C LEU A 26 6.23 -10.95 8.47
N GLU A 27 5.84 -11.66 9.53
CA GLU A 27 6.42 -11.49 10.86
C GLU A 27 7.89 -11.90 10.96
N THR A 28 8.35 -12.78 10.07
CA THR A 28 9.78 -13.16 10.01
C THR A 28 10.66 -12.13 9.31
N ARG A 29 10.03 -11.08 8.71
CA ARG A 29 10.73 -10.09 7.89
C ARG A 29 11.21 -8.92 8.73
N ASP A 30 12.30 -8.30 8.29
CA ASP A 30 12.94 -7.16 8.94
C ASP A 30 12.84 -5.85 8.14
N GLU A 31 12.04 -5.86 7.06
CA GLU A 31 11.75 -4.66 6.29
C GLU A 31 10.90 -3.67 7.10
N ASP A 32 11.14 -2.39 6.83
CA ASP A 32 10.48 -1.29 7.52
C ASP A 32 9.10 -0.97 6.93
N VAL A 33 8.97 -1.19 5.61
CA VAL A 33 7.74 -0.90 4.86
C VAL A 33 7.40 -2.04 3.92
N PHE A 34 6.15 -2.47 3.92
CA PHE A 34 5.61 -3.45 2.98
C PHE A 34 4.55 -2.81 2.10
N VAL A 35 4.74 -2.90 0.79
CA VAL A 35 3.76 -2.49 -0.22
C VAL A 35 3.11 -3.75 -0.76
N LEU A 36 1.90 -4.04 -0.29
CA LEU A 36 1.15 -5.24 -0.64
C LEU A 36 0.22 -4.94 -1.81
N THR A 37 0.34 -5.71 -2.89
CA THR A 37 -0.49 -5.56 -4.09
C THR A 37 -1.51 -6.69 -4.22
N GLU A 38 -2.49 -6.53 -5.11
CA GLU A 38 -3.66 -7.40 -5.24
C GLU A 38 -4.50 -7.49 -3.96
N THR A 39 -4.59 -6.38 -3.24
CA THR A 39 -5.50 -6.24 -2.11
C THR A 39 -6.92 -5.92 -2.58
N LYS A 40 -7.92 -6.34 -1.81
CA LYS A 40 -9.34 -6.09 -2.08
C LYS A 40 -10.08 -5.95 -0.77
N LEU A 41 -11.26 -5.34 -0.78
CA LEU A 41 -12.15 -5.34 0.37
C LEU A 41 -12.71 -6.76 0.59
N SER A 42 -11.91 -7.62 1.22
CA SER A 42 -12.19 -9.03 1.50
C SER A 42 -11.87 -9.36 2.95
N GLN A 43 -12.42 -10.46 3.43
CA GLN A 43 -12.17 -10.91 4.82
C GLN A 43 -10.68 -11.11 5.10
N GLY A 44 -9.92 -11.65 4.14
CA GLY A 44 -8.47 -11.85 4.32
C GLY A 44 -7.69 -10.55 4.42
N CYS A 45 -7.99 -9.56 3.55
CA CYS A 45 -7.32 -8.26 3.61
C CYS A 45 -7.74 -7.44 4.83
N LEU A 46 -9.01 -7.52 5.25
CA LEU A 46 -9.48 -6.88 6.49
C LEU A 46 -8.83 -7.49 7.72
N TYR A 47 -8.71 -8.81 7.77
CA TYR A 47 -8.01 -9.49 8.85
C TYR A 47 -6.52 -9.11 8.92
N LEU A 48 -5.85 -8.95 7.77
CA LEU A 48 -4.45 -8.52 7.71
C LEU A 48 -4.30 -7.06 8.19
N GLU A 49 -5.20 -6.16 7.79
CA GLU A 49 -5.25 -4.78 8.27
C GLU A 49 -5.41 -4.72 9.79
N GLU A 50 -6.38 -5.47 10.34
CA GLU A 50 -6.66 -5.56 11.76
C GLU A 50 -5.44 -6.08 12.53
N TYR A 51 -4.89 -7.22 12.10
CA TYR A 51 -3.77 -7.88 12.77
C TYR A 51 -2.53 -6.98 12.91
N PHE A 52 -2.16 -6.25 11.88
CA PHE A 52 -0.98 -5.39 11.91
C PHE A 52 -1.27 -3.98 12.45
N GLY A 53 -2.51 -3.50 12.34
CA GLY A 53 -2.93 -2.18 12.78
C GLY A 53 -3.45 -2.12 14.22
N GLU A 54 -3.69 -3.27 14.88
CA GLU A 54 -4.11 -3.27 16.27
C GLU A 54 -2.98 -2.83 17.19
N VAL A 55 -3.30 -1.87 18.05
CA VAL A 55 -2.54 -1.57 19.27
C VAL A 55 -2.72 -2.78 20.18
N GLY A 56 -1.64 -3.41 20.62
CA GLY A 56 -1.67 -4.65 21.40
C GLY A 56 -2.71 -4.62 22.50
N SER A 57 -3.79 -5.38 22.34
CA SER A 57 -4.96 -5.42 23.23
C SER A 57 -4.78 -6.43 24.36
N THR A 58 -3.62 -6.43 25.03
CA THR A 58 -3.52 -7.10 26.31
C THR A 58 -3.81 -6.11 27.43
N LEU A 59 -4.69 -6.49 28.35
CA LEU A 59 -5.10 -5.70 29.54
C LEU A 59 -3.92 -5.19 30.41
N PHE A 60 -2.68 -5.48 30.03
CA PHE A 60 -1.44 -5.15 30.72
C PHE A 60 -0.45 -4.33 29.92
N ASP A 61 -0.72 -4.06 28.63
CA ASP A 61 0.17 -3.25 27.76
C ASP A 61 -0.28 -1.79 27.74
N TYR A 62 0.01 -1.08 28.83
CA TYR A 62 -0.07 0.37 28.83
C TYR A 62 1.06 0.95 27.98
N GLY A 63 0.75 1.36 26.75
CA GLY A 63 1.66 2.17 25.93
C GLY A 63 2.30 1.50 24.71
N ASN A 64 1.85 0.34 24.29
CA ASN A 64 2.36 -0.27 23.06
C ASN A 64 1.77 0.43 21.83
N GLU A 65 2.66 1.03 21.04
CA GLU A 65 2.34 1.49 19.70
C GLU A 65 1.95 0.30 18.81
N PRO A 66 1.11 0.50 17.77
CA PRO A 66 0.78 -0.56 16.82
C PRO A 66 2.06 -1.15 16.21
N LYS A 67 2.07 -2.45 15.96
CA LYS A 67 3.20 -3.15 15.34
C LYS A 67 3.57 -2.55 13.98
N PHE A 68 2.54 -2.11 13.26
CA PHE A 68 2.64 -1.36 12.01
C PHE A 68 1.55 -0.29 11.93
N HIS A 69 1.89 0.83 11.31
CA HIS A 69 0.91 1.79 10.82
C HIS A 69 0.41 1.30 9.46
N VAL A 70 -0.89 1.18 9.28
CA VAL A 70 -1.51 0.59 8.09
C VAL A 70 -2.28 1.64 7.30
N PHE A 71 -2.05 1.69 5.99
CA PHE A 71 -2.91 2.42 5.06
C PHE A 71 -3.51 1.47 4.03
N PHE A 72 -4.80 1.24 4.16
CA PHE A 72 -5.59 0.43 3.24
C PHE A 72 -6.80 1.25 2.74
N PRO A 73 -6.73 1.86 1.57
CA PRO A 73 -7.87 2.57 0.98
C PRO A 73 -8.92 1.55 0.56
N LYS A 74 -9.99 1.45 1.33
CA LYS A 74 -11.09 0.51 1.10
C LYS A 74 -11.88 0.96 -0.12
N SER A 75 -11.49 0.45 -1.29
CA SER A 75 -12.28 0.66 -2.51
C SER A 75 -13.63 -0.02 -2.39
N GLN A 76 -14.69 0.67 -2.82
CA GLN A 76 -16.03 0.07 -2.92
C GLN A 76 -16.20 -0.77 -4.18
N THR A 77 -15.20 -0.80 -5.05
CA THR A 77 -15.20 -1.57 -6.29
C THR A 77 -14.60 -2.95 -6.10
N GLU A 78 -14.91 -3.86 -7.02
CA GLU A 78 -14.30 -5.20 -7.09
C GLU A 78 -12.83 -5.15 -7.55
N ASP A 79 -12.26 -3.97 -7.75
CA ASP A 79 -10.91 -3.79 -8.23
C ASP A 79 -9.86 -4.11 -7.17
N LEU A 80 -8.80 -4.76 -7.62
CA LEU A 80 -7.61 -5.01 -6.83
C LEU A 80 -6.78 -3.72 -6.65
N GLY A 81 -6.18 -3.57 -5.50
CA GLY A 81 -5.44 -2.37 -5.11
C GLY A 81 -4.17 -2.65 -4.33
N VAL A 82 -3.80 -1.69 -3.50
CA VAL A 82 -2.58 -1.68 -2.70
C VAL A 82 -2.92 -1.41 -1.24
N MET A 83 -2.14 -2.03 -0.33
CA MET A 83 -2.09 -1.72 1.10
C MET A 83 -0.63 -1.44 1.47
N ILE A 84 -0.39 -0.46 2.32
CA ILE A 84 0.95 -0.17 2.86
C ILE A 84 0.95 -0.42 4.36
N LEU A 85 1.92 -1.21 4.81
CA LEU A 85 2.26 -1.39 6.22
C LEU A 85 3.59 -0.69 6.49
N SER A 86 3.71 0.08 7.56
CA SER A 86 4.95 0.77 7.94
C SER A 86 5.24 0.61 9.41
N ARG A 87 6.49 0.29 9.76
CA ARG A 87 6.99 0.36 11.15
C ARG A 87 7.17 1.79 11.64
N PHE A 88 7.26 2.74 10.71
CA PHE A 88 7.36 4.17 11.02
C PHE A 88 6.01 4.84 10.98
N PRO A 89 5.79 5.88 11.79
CA PRO A 89 4.55 6.63 11.80
C PRO A 89 4.18 7.17 10.42
N ILE A 90 2.92 7.02 10.03
CA ILE A 90 2.37 7.60 8.81
C ILE A 90 1.84 9.00 9.15
N LEU A 91 2.50 10.03 8.62
CA LEU A 91 2.15 11.43 8.83
C LEU A 91 0.97 11.89 7.97
N SER A 92 0.87 11.35 6.75
CA SER A 92 -0.25 11.61 5.85
C SER A 92 -0.43 10.48 4.85
N THR A 93 -1.65 10.35 4.36
CA THR A 93 -2.06 9.35 3.37
C THR A 93 -2.80 10.01 2.23
N GLU A 94 -2.61 9.50 1.02
CA GLU A 94 -3.29 9.97 -0.17
C GLU A 94 -3.62 8.79 -1.08
N SER A 95 -4.85 8.73 -1.57
CA SER A 95 -5.15 7.98 -2.79
C SER A 95 -4.98 8.94 -3.96
N CYS A 96 -4.10 8.60 -4.90
CA CYS A 96 -3.69 9.52 -5.95
C CYS A 96 -4.77 9.76 -7.02
N PHE A 97 -5.88 9.03 -6.93
CA PHE A 97 -7.06 9.18 -7.77
C PHE A 97 -8.31 9.47 -6.92
N GLU A 98 -9.32 10.09 -7.52
CA GLU A 98 -10.58 10.34 -6.86
C GLU A 98 -11.29 9.04 -6.46
N LYS A 99 -12.08 9.08 -5.39
CA LYS A 99 -12.78 7.91 -4.85
C LYS A 99 -13.74 7.24 -5.86
N SER A 100 -14.24 7.99 -6.82
CA SER A 100 -15.07 7.51 -7.94
C SER A 100 -14.27 6.79 -9.04
N SER A 101 -12.95 6.94 -9.05
CA SER A 101 -12.09 6.30 -10.05
C SER A 101 -11.98 4.79 -9.81
N PRO A 102 -12.02 3.96 -10.88
CA PRO A 102 -11.72 2.53 -10.79
C PRO A 102 -10.27 2.25 -10.38
N TYR A 103 -9.43 3.29 -10.34
CA TYR A 103 -8.01 3.18 -9.95
C TYR A 103 -7.75 3.67 -8.53
N TYR A 104 -8.79 4.06 -7.79
CA TYR A 104 -8.68 4.69 -6.46
C TYR A 104 -7.72 3.98 -5.51
N SER A 105 -7.78 2.66 -5.43
CA SER A 105 -6.94 1.83 -4.57
C SER A 105 -5.63 1.36 -5.21
N ARG A 106 -5.39 1.68 -6.50
CA ARG A 106 -4.25 1.16 -7.27
C ARG A 106 -2.99 2.00 -7.21
N LEU A 107 -3.13 3.25 -6.83
CA LEU A 107 -2.03 4.20 -6.66
C LEU A 107 -2.26 4.98 -5.38
N ILE A 108 -1.44 4.69 -4.39
CA ILE A 108 -1.54 5.28 -3.05
C ILE A 108 -0.19 5.82 -2.61
N ASN A 109 -0.22 6.85 -1.80
CA ASN A 109 0.95 7.51 -1.29
C ASN A 109 0.84 7.68 0.23
N VAL A 110 1.92 7.42 0.95
CA VAL A 110 2.07 7.72 2.36
C VAL A 110 3.32 8.57 2.58
N CYS A 111 3.24 9.52 3.50
CA CYS A 111 4.39 10.24 4.01
C CYS A 111 4.75 9.66 5.37
N LEU A 112 5.96 9.18 5.53
CA LEU A 112 6.47 8.56 6.76
C LEU A 112 7.34 9.55 7.54
N ASP A 113 7.33 9.40 8.87
CA ASP A 113 8.34 9.97 9.75
C ASP A 113 9.50 8.97 9.90
N PHE A 114 10.53 9.10 9.08
CA PHE A 114 11.72 8.26 9.15
C PHE A 114 12.80 8.94 10.01
N TYR A 115 12.76 8.69 11.32
CA TYR A 115 13.67 9.29 12.30
C TYR A 115 13.71 10.82 12.21
N GLY A 116 12.55 11.48 12.18
CA GLY A 116 12.41 12.93 12.06
C GLY A 116 12.54 13.48 10.63
N ASN A 117 12.78 12.62 9.63
CA ASN A 117 12.83 13.00 8.23
C ASN A 117 11.60 12.50 7.49
N LYS A 118 11.00 13.35 6.69
CA LYS A 118 9.86 12.96 5.85
C LYS A 118 10.32 12.18 4.63
N VAL A 119 9.74 11.00 4.42
CA VAL A 119 9.96 10.15 3.23
C VAL A 119 8.61 9.71 2.66
N GLY A 120 8.42 9.94 1.37
CA GLY A 120 7.23 9.44 0.66
C GLY A 120 7.43 7.99 0.20
N VAL A 121 6.41 7.15 0.41
CA VAL A 121 6.35 5.81 -0.19
C VAL A 121 5.08 5.70 -1.01
N MET A 122 5.26 5.47 -2.31
CA MET A 122 4.16 5.33 -3.25
C MET A 122 4.04 3.87 -3.68
N GLY A 123 2.89 3.28 -3.37
CA GLY A 123 2.53 1.93 -3.79
C GLY A 123 1.66 1.94 -5.03
N LEU A 124 1.99 1.12 -6.02
CA LEU A 124 1.20 1.02 -7.24
C LEU A 124 0.91 -0.42 -7.64
N TYR A 125 -0.28 -0.63 -8.21
CA TYR A 125 -0.70 -1.88 -8.84
C TYR A 125 -1.22 -1.57 -10.24
N VAL A 126 -0.35 -1.72 -11.24
CA VAL A 126 -0.68 -1.44 -12.64
C VAL A 126 -1.71 -2.45 -13.14
N PRO A 127 -2.79 -2.04 -13.84
CA PRO A 127 -3.72 -2.99 -14.42
C PRO A 127 -3.02 -4.00 -15.34
N SER A 128 -3.31 -5.29 -15.12
CA SER A 128 -2.81 -6.34 -16.02
C SER A 128 -3.37 -6.14 -17.43
N ARG A 129 -2.64 -6.64 -18.41
CA ARG A 129 -3.04 -6.64 -19.80
C ARG A 129 -3.10 -8.08 -20.31
N ASP A 130 -4.16 -8.40 -21.02
CA ASP A 130 -4.18 -9.51 -21.99
C ASP A 130 -4.34 -8.95 -23.41
N SER A 131 -4.71 -9.78 -24.35
CA SER A 131 -4.90 -9.40 -25.76
C SER A 131 -6.18 -8.60 -26.02
N SER A 132 -7.05 -8.34 -25.00
CA SER A 132 -8.28 -7.61 -25.22
C SER A 132 -8.01 -6.10 -25.38
N ALA A 133 -8.66 -5.48 -26.37
CA ALA A 133 -8.53 -4.05 -26.63
C ALA A 133 -8.93 -3.20 -25.43
N GLU A 134 -9.93 -3.64 -24.65
CA GLU A 134 -10.41 -2.95 -23.48
C GLU A 134 -9.36 -2.91 -22.36
N LYS A 135 -8.74 -4.04 -22.04
CA LYS A 135 -7.68 -4.10 -21.02
C LYS A 135 -6.43 -3.32 -21.42
N ILE A 136 -6.09 -3.35 -22.72
CA ILE A 136 -5.00 -2.52 -23.26
C ILE A 136 -5.33 -1.04 -23.08
N LYS A 137 -6.55 -0.61 -23.40
CA LYS A 137 -7.01 0.78 -23.23
C LYS A 137 -6.97 1.19 -21.75
N ARG A 138 -7.47 0.33 -20.85
CA ARG A 138 -7.47 0.55 -19.41
C ARG A 138 -6.05 0.73 -18.86
N LYS A 139 -5.10 -0.11 -19.26
CA LYS A 139 -3.69 0.01 -18.85
C LYS A 139 -3.06 1.31 -19.37
N LYS A 140 -3.28 1.64 -20.65
CA LYS A 140 -2.78 2.90 -21.23
C LYS A 140 -3.31 4.12 -20.47
N GLN A 141 -4.63 4.15 -20.17
CA GLN A 141 -5.22 5.26 -19.44
C GLN A 141 -4.62 5.38 -18.03
N PHE A 142 -4.49 4.26 -17.30
CA PHE A 142 -3.84 4.26 -15.98
C PHE A 142 -2.42 4.85 -16.04
N VAL A 143 -1.61 4.45 -17.03
CA VAL A 143 -0.24 4.97 -17.17
C VAL A 143 -0.23 6.47 -17.46
N ILE A 144 -1.14 6.97 -18.29
CA ILE A 144 -1.28 8.40 -18.59
C ILE A 144 -1.61 9.17 -17.30
N ASP A 145 -2.61 8.70 -16.54
CA ASP A 145 -3.06 9.33 -15.31
C ASP A 145 -1.96 9.31 -14.24
N TYR A 146 -1.25 8.19 -14.10
CA TYR A 146 -0.09 8.06 -13.23
C TYR A 146 1.03 9.05 -13.59
N LEU A 147 1.38 9.17 -14.88
CA LEU A 147 2.41 10.12 -15.32
C LEU A 147 2.00 11.57 -15.07
N ASN A 148 0.72 11.90 -15.24
CA ASN A 148 0.20 13.22 -14.92
C ASN A 148 0.29 13.52 -13.43
N TYR A 149 -0.06 12.54 -12.57
CA TYR A 149 0.12 12.67 -11.13
C TYR A 149 1.59 12.90 -10.75
N LEU A 150 2.52 12.13 -11.31
CA LEU A 150 3.97 12.31 -11.06
C LEU A 150 4.47 13.71 -11.47
N LYS A 151 3.98 14.26 -12.58
CA LYS A 151 4.34 15.63 -13.01
C LYS A 151 3.88 16.67 -12.00
N GLN A 152 2.66 16.51 -11.45
CA GLN A 152 2.14 17.40 -10.42
C GLN A 152 2.92 17.27 -9.10
N LEU A 153 3.27 16.04 -8.72
CA LEU A 153 4.09 15.76 -7.55
C LEU A 153 5.49 16.35 -7.69
N GLY A 154 6.09 16.24 -8.89
CA GLY A 154 7.44 16.75 -9.19
C GLY A 154 7.61 18.26 -9.01
N GLY A 155 6.54 19.04 -9.16
CA GLY A 155 6.51 20.48 -8.90
C GLY A 155 6.44 20.84 -7.41
N LYS A 156 6.18 19.88 -6.52
CA LYS A 156 6.03 20.08 -5.07
C LYS A 156 7.13 19.39 -4.25
N LYS A 157 8.22 18.95 -4.87
CA LYS A 157 9.24 18.11 -4.22
C LYS A 157 9.99 18.84 -3.11
N GLU A 158 9.62 18.54 -1.87
CA GLU A 158 10.43 18.84 -0.69
C GLU A 158 10.98 17.58 0.00
N ILE A 159 10.53 16.37 -0.39
CA ILE A 159 10.89 15.12 0.27
C ILE A 159 11.31 14.03 -0.75
N PRO A 160 12.19 13.10 -0.38
CA PRO A 160 12.51 11.93 -1.20
C PRO A 160 11.32 10.97 -1.29
N TYR A 161 11.22 10.26 -2.42
CA TYR A 161 10.18 9.26 -2.67
C TYR A 161 10.76 7.91 -3.06
N VAL A 162 10.15 6.85 -2.51
CA VAL A 162 10.27 5.47 -3.01
C VAL A 162 8.98 5.13 -3.75
N ILE A 163 9.10 4.67 -4.99
CA ILE A 163 7.97 4.22 -5.81
C ILE A 163 8.17 2.74 -6.09
N CYS A 164 7.25 1.91 -5.66
CA CYS A 164 7.33 0.46 -5.83
C CYS A 164 5.93 -0.17 -5.92
N GLY A 165 5.88 -1.44 -6.29
CA GLY A 165 4.64 -2.17 -6.44
C GLY A 165 4.70 -3.19 -7.58
N ASP A 166 3.55 -3.54 -8.14
CA ASP A 166 3.41 -4.48 -9.25
C ASP A 166 3.18 -3.73 -10.56
N LEU A 167 4.12 -3.83 -11.48
CA LEU A 167 4.10 -3.13 -12.77
C LEU A 167 3.36 -3.90 -13.88
N ASN A 168 3.02 -5.18 -13.66
CA ASN A 168 2.31 -6.08 -14.60
C ASN A 168 2.89 -6.07 -16.03
#